data_f800770c6fe4038baf5192eb282deaa0
#
_entry.id   f800770c6fe4038baf5192eb282deaa0
#
_cell.length_a   1.000
_cell.length_b   1.000
_cell.length_c   1.000
_cell.angle_alpha   90.00
_cell.angle_beta   90.00
_cell.angle_gamma   90.00
#
_symmetry.space_group_name_H-M   'P 1'
#
loop_
_entity.id
_entity.type
_entity.pdbx_description
1 polymer ?
#
loop_
_entity_poly.entity_id
_entity_poly.type
_entity_poly.pdbx_seq_one_letter_code
_entity_poly.pdbx_strand_id
1 'polypeptide(L)'
;MSEYARYFTGYPANIVEQVLSLINNNKVCDYLLKKYPQAHTITSDKLLYSYATELKKQYLKNAPPFGRAAFKKQGDMVTNALGTHTYRMQGKTRKHDLAINSDLLRAPEPLLKALVVHELAHFKEKDHNKGFYQLCCHMEPSYHQLELDLRIFCVVVAMGENPYGY
;
A
#
# COMPACT_ATOMS: atom_id res chain seq x y z
N MET A 1 20.68 -11.63 -12.86
CA MET A 1 19.72 -10.57 -12.52
C MET A 1 19.07 -10.93 -11.18
N SER A 2 18.96 -9.99 -10.28
CA SER A 2 18.33 -10.25 -8.97
C SER A 2 16.86 -10.63 -9.14
N GLU A 3 16.41 -11.65 -8.43
CA GLU A 3 15.01 -12.06 -8.42
C GLU A 3 14.08 -10.94 -7.92
N TYR A 4 14.61 -10.00 -7.13
CA TYR A 4 13.85 -8.88 -6.58
C TYR A 4 13.68 -7.70 -7.55
N ALA A 5 14.38 -7.69 -8.69
CA ALA A 5 14.23 -6.63 -9.69
C ALA A 5 12.78 -6.49 -10.20
N ARG A 6 12.03 -7.58 -10.24
CA ARG A 6 10.62 -7.63 -10.66
C ARG A 6 9.69 -6.74 -9.83
N TYR A 7 10.07 -6.46 -8.56
CA TYR A 7 9.28 -5.57 -7.68
C TYR A 7 9.32 -4.11 -8.14
N PHE A 8 10.31 -3.75 -8.96
CA PHE A 8 10.58 -2.37 -9.36
C PHE A 8 10.38 -2.13 -10.84
N THR A 9 9.59 -2.98 -11.49
CA THR A 9 9.22 -2.79 -12.90
C THR A 9 8.55 -1.43 -13.11
N GLY A 10 9.04 -0.67 -14.08
CA GLY A 10 8.54 0.67 -14.38
C GLY A 10 9.26 1.81 -13.67
N TYR A 11 10.16 1.51 -12.73
CA TYR A 11 11.00 2.53 -12.11
C TYR A 11 12.25 2.81 -12.95
N PRO A 12 12.81 4.04 -12.88
CA PRO A 12 14.06 4.37 -13.58
C PRO A 12 15.22 3.47 -13.17
N ALA A 13 16.09 3.13 -14.13
CA ALA A 13 17.19 2.18 -13.91
C ALA A 13 18.10 2.59 -12.74
N ASN A 14 18.41 3.88 -12.60
CA ASN A 14 19.24 4.37 -11.51
C ASN A 14 18.62 4.13 -10.12
N ILE A 15 17.29 4.22 -10.01
CA ILE A 15 16.57 3.93 -8.77
C ILE A 15 16.62 2.42 -8.48
N VAL A 16 16.36 1.60 -9.48
CA VAL A 16 16.42 0.13 -9.35
C VAL A 16 17.82 -0.31 -8.90
N GLU A 17 18.87 0.24 -9.49
CA GLU A 17 20.27 -0.07 -9.12
C GLU A 17 20.55 0.26 -7.64
N GLN A 18 20.11 1.42 -7.18
CA GLN A 18 20.30 1.84 -5.78
C GLN A 18 19.57 0.89 -4.81
N VAL A 19 18.34 0.50 -5.13
CA VAL A 19 17.56 -0.41 -4.29
C VAL A 19 18.20 -1.80 -4.28
N LEU A 20 18.58 -2.34 -5.44
CA LEU A 20 19.25 -3.63 -5.52
C LEU A 20 20.58 -3.63 -4.77
N SER A 21 21.31 -2.52 -4.76
CA SER A 21 22.52 -2.37 -3.95
C SER A 21 22.20 -2.50 -2.45
N LEU A 22 21.13 -1.88 -1.97
CA LEU A 22 20.70 -2.03 -0.57
C LEU A 22 20.38 -3.49 -0.24
N ILE A 23 19.68 -4.18 -1.13
CA ILE A 23 19.30 -5.59 -0.95
C ILE A 23 20.57 -6.47 -0.91
N ASN A 24 21.44 -6.33 -1.89
CA ASN A 24 22.65 -7.13 -2.02
C ASN A 24 23.65 -6.94 -0.87
N ASN A 25 23.62 -5.78 -0.23
CA ASN A 25 24.47 -5.46 0.91
C ASN A 25 23.77 -5.66 2.27
N ASN A 26 22.60 -6.30 2.30
CA ASN A 26 21.78 -6.56 3.49
C ASN A 26 21.47 -5.28 4.31
N LYS A 27 21.27 -4.16 3.62
CA LYS A 27 21.00 -2.84 4.25
C LYS A 27 19.55 -2.40 4.15
N VAL A 28 18.69 -3.20 3.55
CA VAL A 28 17.32 -2.82 3.27
C VAL A 28 16.49 -2.68 4.56
N CYS A 29 16.68 -3.56 5.53
CA CYS A 29 16.01 -3.45 6.83
C CYS A 29 16.45 -2.20 7.59
N ASP A 30 17.76 -1.91 7.60
CA ASP A 30 18.28 -0.71 8.23
C ASP A 30 17.76 0.57 7.58
N TYR A 31 17.65 0.58 6.26
CA TYR A 31 17.04 1.67 5.52
C TYR A 31 15.61 1.95 5.98
N LEU A 32 14.79 0.89 6.05
CA LEU A 32 13.39 1.02 6.48
C LEU A 32 13.27 1.46 7.94
N LEU A 33 14.01 0.83 8.85
CA LEU A 33 13.96 1.16 10.28
C LEU A 33 14.45 2.57 10.57
N LYS A 34 15.46 3.05 9.85
CA LYS A 34 15.95 4.42 9.99
C LYS A 34 14.91 5.44 9.58
N LYS A 35 14.19 5.16 8.48
CA LYS A 35 13.20 6.06 7.92
C LYS A 35 11.84 5.94 8.62
N TYR A 36 11.48 4.72 9.01
CA TYR A 36 10.21 4.37 9.66
C TYR A 36 10.50 3.50 10.88
N PRO A 37 10.78 4.08 12.05
CA PRO A 37 11.23 3.31 13.22
C PRO A 37 10.15 2.44 13.87
N GLN A 38 8.88 2.66 13.56
CA GLN A 38 7.77 2.00 14.26
C GLN A 38 6.73 1.44 13.30
N ALA A 39 6.16 0.29 13.67
CA ALA A 39 4.97 -0.24 13.02
C ALA A 39 3.73 0.55 13.43
N HIS A 40 2.70 0.54 12.56
CA HIS A 40 1.40 1.11 12.88
C HIS A 40 0.66 0.29 13.94
N THR A 41 -0.42 0.87 14.48
CA THR A 41 -1.27 0.23 15.48
C THR A 41 -2.64 -0.21 14.95
N ILE A 42 -2.81 -0.18 13.62
CA ILE A 42 -4.07 -0.53 12.94
C ILE A 42 -4.07 -2.03 12.67
N THR A 43 -4.36 -2.84 13.70
CA THR A 43 -4.15 -4.28 13.68
C THR A 43 -5.43 -5.12 13.58
N SER A 44 -6.56 -4.49 13.27
CA SER A 44 -7.83 -5.18 13.07
C SER A 44 -8.62 -4.60 11.91
N ASP A 45 -9.56 -5.37 11.38
CA ASP A 45 -10.44 -4.91 10.31
C ASP A 45 -11.26 -3.70 10.75
N LYS A 46 -11.69 -3.66 11.99
CA LYS A 46 -12.43 -2.53 12.56
C LYS A 46 -11.59 -1.24 12.56
N LEU A 47 -10.33 -1.34 12.98
CA LEU A 47 -9.42 -0.19 12.99
C LEU A 47 -9.08 0.25 11.56
N LEU A 48 -8.89 -0.70 10.64
CA LEU A 48 -8.66 -0.40 9.22
C LEU A 48 -9.86 0.32 8.61
N TYR A 49 -11.07 -0.15 8.91
CA TYR A 49 -12.30 0.50 8.44
C TYR A 49 -12.39 1.95 8.92
N SER A 50 -12.14 2.18 10.21
CA SER A 50 -12.15 3.53 10.79
C SER A 50 -11.09 4.43 10.16
N TYR A 51 -9.89 3.92 9.97
CA TYR A 51 -8.78 4.63 9.34
C TYR A 51 -9.10 5.03 7.90
N ALA A 52 -9.57 4.09 7.09
CA ALA A 52 -9.93 4.35 5.70
C ALA A 52 -11.15 5.29 5.58
N THR A 53 -12.12 5.15 6.48
CA THR A 53 -13.31 6.02 6.53
C THR A 53 -12.93 7.47 6.82
N GLU A 54 -12.00 7.70 7.74
CA GLU A 54 -11.54 9.07 8.05
C GLU A 54 -10.81 9.69 6.86
N LEU A 55 -9.94 8.95 6.17
CA LEU A 55 -9.28 9.42 4.96
C LEU A 55 -10.29 9.76 3.87
N LYS A 56 -11.26 8.89 3.63
CA LYS A 56 -12.31 9.12 2.65
C LYS A 56 -13.14 10.36 3.00
N LYS A 57 -13.54 10.50 4.25
CA LYS A 57 -14.31 11.63 4.75
C LYS A 57 -13.57 12.96 4.56
N GLN A 58 -12.26 12.94 4.77
CA GLN A 58 -11.44 14.15 4.63
C GLN A 58 -11.23 14.57 3.17
N TYR A 59 -10.99 13.61 2.26
CA TYR A 59 -10.53 13.93 0.91
C TYR A 59 -11.49 13.53 -0.22
N LEU A 60 -12.39 12.59 0.02
CA LEU A 60 -13.27 12.01 -1.01
C LEU A 60 -14.74 12.04 -0.58
N LYS A 61 -15.21 13.19 -0.12
CA LYS A 61 -16.58 13.36 0.42
C LYS A 61 -17.66 12.89 -0.55
N ASN A 62 -17.46 13.12 -1.85
CA ASN A 62 -18.44 12.82 -2.90
C ASN A 62 -18.19 11.45 -3.57
N ALA A 63 -17.26 10.66 -3.06
CA ALA A 63 -17.02 9.31 -3.58
C ALA A 63 -18.12 8.35 -3.12
N PRO A 64 -18.32 7.22 -3.85
CA PRO A 64 -19.31 6.22 -3.47
C PRO A 64 -19.18 5.74 -2.03
N PRO A 65 -20.27 5.23 -1.42
CA PRO A 65 -20.24 4.77 -0.03
C PRO A 65 -19.19 3.69 0.23
N PHE A 66 -18.57 3.76 1.40
CA PHE A 66 -17.62 2.78 1.88
C PHE A 66 -18.37 1.56 2.45
N GLY A 67 -18.02 0.36 2.01
CA GLY A 67 -18.64 -0.87 2.46
C GLY A 67 -17.85 -1.55 3.58
N ARG A 68 -16.85 -2.35 3.22
CA ARG A 68 -16.04 -3.13 4.15
C ARG A 68 -14.55 -2.83 3.96
N ALA A 69 -13.80 -3.02 5.03
CA ALA A 69 -12.34 -3.02 4.99
C ALA A 69 -11.83 -4.21 5.79
N ALA A 70 -10.87 -4.95 5.24
CA ALA A 70 -10.31 -6.12 5.89
C ALA A 70 -8.86 -6.34 5.49
N PHE A 71 -8.07 -6.89 6.42
CA PHE A 71 -6.79 -7.50 6.10
C PHE A 71 -7.03 -8.93 5.63
N LYS A 72 -6.46 -9.27 4.46
CA LYS A 72 -6.61 -10.61 3.88
C LYS A 72 -5.28 -11.10 3.32
N LYS A 73 -5.00 -12.39 3.48
CA LYS A 73 -3.86 -13.01 2.79
C LYS A 73 -4.12 -13.01 1.29
N GLN A 74 -3.23 -12.40 0.51
CA GLN A 74 -3.41 -12.22 -0.92
C GLN A 74 -2.29 -12.85 -1.78
N GLY A 75 -1.57 -13.83 -1.24
CA GLY A 75 -0.50 -14.52 -1.97
C GLY A 75 0.72 -13.64 -2.21
N ASP A 76 1.37 -13.84 -3.37
CA ASP A 76 2.59 -13.11 -3.73
C ASP A 76 2.28 -11.63 -4.02
N MET A 77 2.98 -10.75 -3.32
CA MET A 77 2.83 -9.30 -3.46
C MET A 77 3.34 -8.73 -4.79
N VAL A 78 4.01 -9.52 -5.62
CA VAL A 78 4.43 -9.09 -6.97
C VAL A 78 3.36 -9.36 -7.99
N THR A 79 2.81 -10.57 -7.97
CA THR A 79 1.83 -11.03 -8.95
C THR A 79 0.41 -10.65 -8.57
N ASN A 80 0.15 -10.48 -7.28
CA ASN A 80 -1.15 -10.06 -6.76
C ASN A 80 -1.05 -8.64 -6.18
N ALA A 81 -2.14 -7.91 -6.24
CA ALA A 81 -2.20 -6.59 -5.67
C ALA A 81 -1.95 -6.64 -4.16
N LEU A 82 -1.21 -5.64 -3.64
CA LEU A 82 -1.02 -5.44 -2.19
C LEU A 82 -2.35 -5.16 -1.48
N GLY A 83 -3.27 -4.60 -2.22
CA GLY A 83 -4.65 -4.41 -1.83
C GLY A 83 -5.56 -4.57 -3.02
N THR A 84 -6.83 -4.74 -2.78
CA THR A 84 -7.85 -4.79 -3.82
C THR A 84 -9.03 -3.91 -3.44
N HIS A 85 -9.56 -3.29 -4.46
CA HIS A 85 -10.81 -2.56 -4.40
C HIS A 85 -11.84 -3.32 -5.20
N THR A 86 -12.97 -3.62 -4.58
CA THR A 86 -14.12 -4.22 -5.24
C THR A 86 -15.38 -3.43 -4.89
N TYR A 87 -16.41 -3.58 -5.70
CA TYR A 87 -17.71 -3.03 -5.36
C TYR A 87 -18.78 -4.13 -5.39
N ARG A 88 -19.82 -3.93 -4.61
CA ARG A 88 -21.00 -4.78 -4.59
C ARG A 88 -22.26 -3.91 -4.55
N MET A 89 -23.33 -4.44 -5.09
CA MET A 89 -24.64 -3.78 -5.01
C MET A 89 -25.34 -4.18 -3.72
N GLN A 90 -25.89 -3.21 -3.03
CA GLN A 90 -26.78 -3.43 -1.90
C GLN A 90 -28.08 -2.67 -2.21
N GLY A 91 -29.08 -3.38 -2.74
CA GLY A 91 -30.24 -2.72 -3.32
C GLY A 91 -29.85 -1.90 -4.54
N LYS A 92 -30.16 -0.60 -4.53
CA LYS A 92 -29.77 0.35 -5.58
C LYS A 92 -28.43 1.04 -5.30
N THR A 93 -27.81 0.78 -4.14
CA THR A 93 -26.58 1.45 -3.72
C THR A 93 -25.37 0.60 -4.06
N ARG A 94 -24.38 1.23 -4.73
CA ARG A 94 -23.06 0.63 -4.94
C ARG A 94 -22.20 0.91 -3.72
N LYS A 95 -21.67 -0.12 -3.09
CA LYS A 95 -20.73 -0.02 -1.98
C LYS A 95 -19.36 -0.54 -2.41
N HIS A 96 -18.32 0.18 -2.05
CA HIS A 96 -16.93 -0.15 -2.35
C HIS A 96 -16.29 -0.82 -1.15
N ASP A 97 -15.64 -1.95 -1.36
CA ASP A 97 -14.95 -2.72 -0.35
C ASP A 97 -13.44 -2.66 -0.59
N LEU A 98 -12.69 -2.71 0.50
CA LEU A 98 -11.25 -2.57 0.52
C LEU A 98 -10.65 -3.80 1.21
N ALA A 99 -9.72 -4.48 0.54
CA ALA A 99 -8.91 -5.52 1.15
C ALA A 99 -7.44 -5.16 1.07
N ILE A 100 -6.74 -5.23 2.19
CA ILE A 100 -5.31 -4.96 2.31
C ILE A 100 -4.60 -6.28 2.62
N ASN A 101 -3.47 -6.54 1.94
CA ASN A 101 -2.70 -7.75 2.22
C ASN A 101 -2.29 -7.80 3.69
N SER A 102 -2.57 -8.93 4.34
CA SER A 102 -2.29 -9.12 5.77
C SER A 102 -0.81 -9.01 6.14
N ASP A 103 0.10 -9.11 5.17
CA ASP A 103 1.53 -8.87 5.41
C ASP A 103 1.80 -7.42 5.86
N LEU A 104 0.86 -6.50 5.62
CA LEU A 104 0.95 -5.12 6.08
C LEU A 104 0.42 -4.89 7.51
N LEU A 105 -0.03 -5.93 8.21
CA LEU A 105 -0.37 -5.83 9.64
C LEU A 105 0.83 -5.35 10.48
N ARG A 106 2.04 -5.69 10.06
CA ARG A 106 3.29 -5.29 10.71
C ARG A 106 4.12 -4.46 9.75
N ALA A 107 3.65 -3.26 9.45
CA ALA A 107 4.29 -2.30 8.55
C ALA A 107 4.27 -0.90 9.18
N PRO A 108 5.12 0.02 8.72
CA PRO A 108 5.02 1.42 9.12
C PRO A 108 3.70 2.06 8.67
N GLU A 109 3.18 2.97 9.48
CA GLU A 109 1.92 3.68 9.14
C GLU A 109 1.97 4.39 7.79
N PRO A 110 3.05 5.13 7.41
CA PRO A 110 3.07 5.78 6.10
C PRO A 110 2.94 4.81 4.93
N LEU A 111 3.46 3.59 5.04
CA LEU A 111 3.34 2.59 3.98
C LEU A 111 1.93 2.00 3.91
N LEU A 112 1.31 1.75 5.05
CA LEU A 112 -0.11 1.37 5.09
C LEU A 112 -0.98 2.48 4.49
N LYS A 113 -0.72 3.73 4.84
CA LYS A 113 -1.44 4.90 4.30
C LYS A 113 -1.33 4.96 2.77
N ALA A 114 -0.14 4.77 2.23
CA ALA A 114 0.06 4.81 0.77
C ALA A 114 -0.82 3.77 0.07
N LEU A 115 -0.92 2.56 0.62
CA LEU A 115 -1.76 1.53 0.03
C LEU A 115 -3.25 1.83 0.20
N VAL A 116 -3.69 2.28 1.36
CA VAL A 116 -5.09 2.68 1.58
C VAL A 116 -5.48 3.83 0.65
N VAL A 117 -4.61 4.82 0.50
CA VAL A 117 -4.79 5.95 -0.44
C VAL A 117 -4.93 5.45 -1.88
N HIS A 118 -4.07 4.51 -2.29
CA HIS A 118 -4.14 3.89 -3.62
C HIS A 118 -5.51 3.25 -3.87
N GLU A 119 -5.99 2.46 -2.93
CA GLU A 119 -7.28 1.78 -3.06
C GLU A 119 -8.46 2.76 -2.99
N LEU A 120 -8.39 3.79 -2.15
CA LEU A 120 -9.40 4.83 -2.09
C LEU A 120 -9.48 5.65 -3.38
N ALA A 121 -8.34 5.89 -4.05
CA ALA A 121 -8.33 6.60 -5.33
C ALA A 121 -9.12 5.83 -6.39
N HIS A 122 -9.14 4.50 -6.34
CA HIS A 122 -9.96 3.67 -7.23
C HIS A 122 -11.47 3.83 -7.02
N PHE A 123 -11.90 4.45 -5.95
CA PHE A 123 -13.32 4.80 -5.78
C PHE A 123 -13.79 5.83 -6.83
N LYS A 124 -12.87 6.59 -7.40
CA LYS A 124 -13.17 7.60 -8.43
C LYS A 124 -12.48 7.31 -9.77
N GLU A 125 -11.28 6.73 -9.75
CA GLU A 125 -10.46 6.48 -10.93
C GLU A 125 -10.17 4.99 -11.05
N LYS A 126 -10.79 4.33 -12.01
CA LYS A 126 -10.61 2.89 -12.24
C LYS A 126 -9.18 2.55 -12.65
N ASP A 127 -8.60 3.36 -13.55
CA ASP A 127 -7.29 3.12 -14.14
C ASP A 127 -6.21 3.98 -13.47
N HIS A 128 -4.95 3.51 -13.52
CA HIS A 128 -3.80 4.24 -13.00
C HIS A 128 -3.38 5.37 -13.96
N ASN A 129 -4.31 6.29 -14.24
CA ASN A 129 -4.10 7.44 -15.12
C ASN A 129 -3.59 8.66 -14.33
N LYS A 130 -3.43 9.78 -15.01
CA LYS A 130 -3.00 11.04 -14.39
C LYS A 130 -3.93 11.47 -13.25
N GLY A 131 -5.24 11.34 -13.44
CA GLY A 131 -6.24 11.69 -12.43
C GLY A 131 -6.12 10.83 -11.18
N PHE A 132 -5.84 9.53 -11.35
CA PHE A 132 -5.59 8.62 -10.24
C PHE A 132 -4.40 9.09 -9.38
N TYR A 133 -3.26 9.37 -9.99
CA TYR A 133 -2.08 9.81 -9.25
C TYR A 133 -2.25 11.21 -8.65
N GLN A 134 -3.01 12.09 -9.28
CA GLN A 134 -3.38 13.38 -8.70
C GLN A 134 -4.20 13.20 -7.41
N LEU A 135 -5.15 12.25 -7.40
CA LEU A 135 -5.91 11.91 -6.20
C LEU A 135 -5.01 11.34 -5.10
N CYS A 136 -4.14 10.40 -5.45
CA CYS A 136 -3.19 9.83 -4.49
C CYS A 136 -2.33 10.92 -3.84
N CYS A 137 -1.76 11.81 -4.64
CA CYS A 137 -0.90 12.89 -4.14
C CYS A 137 -1.69 13.98 -3.40
N HIS A 138 -2.98 14.14 -3.69
CA HIS A 138 -3.85 15.01 -2.91
C HIS A 138 -4.10 14.47 -1.50
N MET A 139 -4.32 13.15 -1.38
CA MET A 139 -4.51 12.49 -0.09
C MET A 139 -3.20 12.30 0.68
N GLU A 140 -2.10 12.11 -0.04
CA GLU A 140 -0.76 11.94 0.54
C GLU A 140 0.29 12.57 -0.40
N PRO A 141 0.80 13.77 -0.08
CA PRO A 141 1.77 14.46 -0.96
C PRO A 141 3.04 13.69 -1.26
N SER A 142 3.46 12.79 -0.37
CA SER A 142 4.65 11.94 -0.54
C SER A 142 4.33 10.58 -1.19
N TYR A 143 3.17 10.42 -1.79
CA TYR A 143 2.67 9.14 -2.30
C TYR A 143 3.69 8.37 -3.15
N HIS A 144 4.34 9.02 -4.11
CA HIS A 144 5.27 8.34 -5.01
C HIS A 144 6.49 7.76 -4.27
N GLN A 145 7.03 8.48 -3.30
CA GLN A 145 8.14 7.98 -2.49
C GLN A 145 7.68 6.85 -1.58
N LEU A 146 6.50 6.98 -0.99
CA LEU A 146 5.93 5.95 -0.13
C LEU A 146 5.60 4.67 -0.91
N GLU A 147 5.15 4.79 -2.16
CA GLU A 147 4.92 3.64 -3.03
C GLU A 147 6.23 2.87 -3.29
N LEU A 148 7.33 3.57 -3.56
CA LEU A 148 8.64 2.95 -3.71
C LEU A 148 9.06 2.23 -2.43
N ASP A 149 8.96 2.89 -1.29
CA ASP A 149 9.31 2.30 0.01
C ASP A 149 8.40 1.11 0.37
N LEU A 150 7.14 1.15 -0.04
CA LEU A 150 6.22 0.03 0.11
C LEU A 150 6.71 -1.20 -0.69
N ARG A 151 7.21 -1.00 -1.90
CA ARG A 151 7.79 -2.08 -2.70
C ARG A 151 9.07 -2.63 -2.07
N ILE A 152 9.89 -1.78 -1.48
CA ILE A 152 11.06 -2.20 -0.69
C ILE A 152 10.63 -3.05 0.51
N PHE A 153 9.59 -2.63 1.21
CA PHE A 153 9.00 -3.43 2.30
C PHE A 153 8.52 -4.80 1.80
N CYS A 154 7.90 -4.87 0.62
CA CYS A 154 7.48 -6.13 0.01
C CYS A 154 8.66 -7.08 -0.21
N VAL A 155 9.80 -6.56 -0.65
CA VAL A 155 11.02 -7.37 -0.80
C VAL A 155 11.48 -7.92 0.54
N VAL A 156 11.49 -7.11 1.58
CA VAL A 156 11.88 -7.54 2.94
C VAL A 156 10.99 -8.66 3.45
N VAL A 157 9.69 -8.55 3.24
CA VAL A 157 8.74 -9.61 3.58
C VAL A 157 9.02 -10.89 2.76
N ALA A 158 9.29 -10.74 1.46
CA ALA A 158 9.61 -11.88 0.59
C ALA A 158 10.91 -12.57 1.01
N MET A 159 11.85 -11.84 1.59
CA MET A 159 13.09 -12.40 2.15
C MET A 159 12.85 -13.12 3.49
N GLY A 160 11.66 -13.05 4.06
CA GLY A 160 11.35 -13.58 5.38
C GLY A 160 11.90 -12.75 6.53
N GLU A 161 12.20 -11.47 6.27
CA GLU A 161 12.86 -10.56 7.22
C GLU A 161 11.99 -9.33 7.48
N ASN A 162 10.92 -9.47 8.25
CA ASN A 162 10.12 -8.29 8.61
C ASN A 162 10.70 -7.61 9.86
N PRO A 163 11.32 -6.41 9.75
CA PRO A 163 11.93 -5.74 10.90
C PRO A 163 10.92 -5.23 11.92
N TYR A 164 9.64 -5.25 11.61
CA TYR A 164 8.55 -4.81 12.49
C TYR A 164 7.85 -5.98 13.20
N GLY A 165 8.33 -7.20 12.98
CA GLY A 165 7.77 -8.41 13.58
C GLY A 165 6.79 -9.17 12.68
N TYR A 166 6.21 -10.21 13.23
CA TYR A 166 5.27 -11.09 12.53
C TYR A 166 3.94 -11.20 13.27
#